data_9f6c7f562ed6563a1e1d353dac57b6e3
#
_entry.id   9f6c7f562ed6563a1e1d353dac57b6e3
#
_cell.length_a   1.000
_cell.length_b   1.000
_cell.length_c   1.000
_cell.angle_alpha   90.00
_cell.angle_beta   90.00
_cell.angle_gamma   90.00
#
_symmetry.space_group_name_H-M   'P 1'
#
loop_
_entity.id
_entity.type
_entity.pdbx_description
1 polymer ?
#
loop_
_entity_poly.entity_id
_entity_poly.type
_entity_poly.pdbx_seq_one_letter_code
_entity_poly.pdbx_strand_id
1 'polypeptide(L)'
;MKTKKTLSLTLAAAMTAGLLVGCGGGAASSSSSTAAASSEATASSAAATSTAAGKVYYLNFKPEQDEAWQNLAKKYTEETGVPVTVVTAASGQYETTLMSEMAKSDAPTLFQVNGPVGLASWKDYCYDLSGTPLAGELTSDSYALKDGDATLGIGYVIESYGLITNTTLLEKAGYKAEDIKSFADLKKVAEDITARKDELGFSAFTSA
;
A
#
# COMPACT_ATOMS: atom_id res chain seq x y z
N MET A 1 -33.70 12.55 -43.84
CA MET A 1 -32.74 12.07 -44.87
C MET A 1 -31.65 11.30 -44.12
N LYS A 2 -31.71 9.97 -44.02
CA LYS A 2 -31.05 9.06 -44.96
C LYS A 2 -29.58 9.49 -45.15
N THR A 3 -28.54 8.78 -44.77
CA THR A 3 -28.03 7.44 -45.01
C THR A 3 -26.62 7.39 -44.48
N LYS A 4 -25.91 6.42 -44.09
CA LYS A 4 -25.65 5.00 -44.29
C LYS A 4 -24.52 4.67 -43.36
N LYS A 5 -24.51 3.70 -42.49
CA LYS A 5 -24.29 2.26 -42.73
C LYS A 5 -22.98 1.91 -43.45
N THR A 6 -22.35 0.96 -42.78
CA THR A 6 -21.44 -0.08 -43.26
C THR A 6 -19.97 0.25 -43.13
N LEU A 7 -19.12 -0.53 -42.64
CA LEU A 7 -18.81 -1.93 -42.68
C LEU A 7 -17.35 -2.05 -42.30
N SER A 8 -16.97 -2.86 -41.41
CA SER A 8 -15.96 -3.85 -41.65
C SER A 8 -15.79 -4.77 -40.46
N LEU A 9 -16.49 -5.84 -40.59
CA LEU A 9 -16.18 -7.15 -40.04
C LEU A 9 -15.14 -7.75 -40.99
N THR A 10 -14.09 -8.32 -40.46
CA THR A 10 -13.21 -9.36 -40.96
C THR A 10 -11.76 -9.09 -40.62
N LEU A 11 -11.26 -9.79 -39.67
CA LEU A 11 -10.10 -10.67 -39.85
C LEU A 11 -10.03 -11.62 -38.64
N ALA A 12 -10.70 -12.71 -38.81
CA ALA A 12 -10.48 -13.93 -38.04
C ALA A 12 -9.53 -14.81 -38.86
N ALA A 13 -8.81 -15.62 -38.12
CA ALA A 13 -8.19 -16.88 -38.51
C ALA A 13 -6.72 -16.85 -38.95
N ALA A 14 -6.11 -17.80 -38.34
CA ALA A 14 -4.96 -18.60 -38.72
C ALA A 14 -3.60 -18.20 -38.09
N MET A 15 -3.25 -18.99 -37.07
CA MET A 15 -2.04 -19.84 -37.14
C MET A 15 -2.03 -20.79 -35.96
N THR A 16 -2.59 -21.97 -36.22
CA THR A 16 -2.25 -23.23 -35.54
C THR A 16 -1.06 -23.85 -36.27
N ALA A 17 -0.29 -24.58 -35.50
CA ALA A 17 0.53 -25.72 -35.90
C ALA A 17 2.06 -25.57 -35.79
N GLY A 18 2.58 -26.54 -35.09
CA GLY A 18 3.94 -27.09 -35.22
C GLY A 18 4.85 -26.79 -34.05
N LEU A 19 5.46 -27.69 -33.32
CA LEU A 19 5.74 -29.10 -33.48
C LEU A 19 6.21 -29.68 -32.15
N LEU A 20 5.72 -30.85 -31.83
CA LEU A 20 6.40 -31.79 -30.92
C LEU A 20 7.66 -32.32 -31.59
N VAL A 21 8.73 -32.54 -30.84
CA VAL A 21 9.82 -33.53 -30.95
C VAL A 21 10.85 -33.12 -29.92
N GLY A 22 11.38 -33.87 -29.03
CA GLY A 22 11.66 -35.28 -29.00
C GLY A 22 12.19 -35.74 -27.64
N CYS A 23 11.99 -36.97 -27.45
CA CYS A 23 12.32 -37.88 -26.38
C CYS A 23 13.82 -38.22 -26.34
N GLY A 24 14.33 -38.64 -25.18
CA GLY A 24 15.53 -39.42 -25.01
C GLY A 24 16.22 -38.97 -23.70
N GLY A 25 16.30 -39.69 -22.65
CA GLY A 25 16.57 -41.09 -22.43
C GLY A 25 17.98 -41.21 -21.86
N GLY A 26 18.13 -41.78 -20.66
CA GLY A 26 19.44 -42.18 -20.19
C GLY A 26 19.57 -42.24 -18.66
N ALA A 27 19.36 -43.42 -18.16
CA ALA A 27 19.50 -43.84 -16.76
C ALA A 27 20.96 -44.25 -16.40
N ALA A 28 21.10 -44.54 -15.11
CA ALA A 28 22.11 -45.36 -14.42
C ALA A 28 23.11 -44.55 -13.57
N SER A 29 23.06 -44.68 -12.31
CA SER A 29 23.35 -45.75 -11.35
C SER A 29 24.68 -45.60 -10.63
N SER A 30 24.54 -45.74 -9.31
CA SER A 30 25.41 -46.42 -8.31
C SER A 30 26.68 -45.63 -7.85
N SER A 31 26.87 -45.51 -6.64
CA SER A 31 26.99 -46.28 -5.41
C SER A 31 28.19 -45.85 -4.57
N SER A 32 27.97 -45.73 -3.26
CA SER A 32 28.86 -46.13 -2.13
C SER A 32 30.17 -45.35 -1.93
N SER A 33 30.60 -45.01 -0.77
CA SER A 33 30.46 -45.48 0.62
C SER A 33 31.44 -44.68 1.51
N THR A 34 31.03 -44.47 2.75
CA THR A 34 31.77 -44.48 4.00
C THR A 34 33.09 -43.71 4.20
N ALA A 35 33.07 -42.81 5.17
CA ALA A 35 33.84 -42.97 6.40
C ALA A 35 33.63 -41.79 7.35
N ALA A 36 33.42 -42.14 8.59
CA ALA A 36 33.23 -41.28 9.75
C ALA A 36 34.55 -40.62 10.20
N ALA A 37 34.46 -39.38 10.66
CA ALA A 37 35.38 -38.85 11.68
C ALA A 37 34.63 -37.83 12.54
N SER A 38 34.49 -38.20 13.79
CA SER A 38 34.03 -37.42 14.93
C SER A 38 35.01 -36.26 15.21
N SER A 39 34.44 -35.07 15.43
CA SER A 39 35.09 -34.06 16.27
C SER A 39 34.04 -33.15 16.85
N GLU A 40 34.12 -33.03 18.15
CA GLU A 40 33.20 -32.38 19.07
C GLU A 40 33.00 -30.91 18.79
N ALA A 41 31.81 -30.51 19.03
CA ALA A 41 31.23 -29.23 18.77
C ALA A 41 31.38 -28.26 19.92
N THR A 42 31.59 -27.05 19.58
CA THR A 42 31.25 -25.89 20.38
C THR A 42 29.84 -25.47 20.01
N ALA A 43 28.92 -25.52 20.94
CA ALA A 43 27.56 -25.03 20.78
C ALA A 43 27.59 -23.51 20.65
N SER A 44 27.56 -23.01 19.45
CA SER A 44 27.12 -21.67 19.13
C SER A 44 25.63 -21.75 18.89
N SER A 45 24.88 -21.09 19.76
CA SER A 45 23.44 -20.88 19.58
C SER A 45 23.23 -20.08 18.27
N ALA A 46 23.20 -20.79 17.15
CA ALA A 46 22.69 -20.24 15.93
C ALA A 46 21.18 -20.17 16.10
N ALA A 47 20.65 -18.97 16.16
CA ALA A 47 19.24 -18.73 15.95
C ALA A 47 18.81 -19.53 14.73
N ALA A 48 17.89 -20.45 14.92
CA ALA A 48 17.30 -21.23 13.84
C ALA A 48 16.69 -20.23 12.86
N THR A 49 17.35 -20.07 11.72
CA THR A 49 16.78 -19.40 10.57
C THR A 49 15.64 -20.32 10.12
N SER A 50 14.44 -20.06 10.63
CA SER A 50 13.25 -20.63 10.02
C SER A 50 13.25 -20.08 8.58
N THR A 51 13.47 -20.95 7.61
CA THR A 51 13.17 -20.65 6.22
C THR A 51 11.66 -20.46 6.15
N ALA A 52 11.20 -19.24 6.40
CA ALA A 52 9.80 -18.88 6.26
C ALA A 52 9.44 -19.08 4.80
N ALA A 53 8.71 -20.18 4.52
CA ALA A 53 8.14 -20.42 3.20
C ALA A 53 7.00 -19.42 3.03
N GLY A 54 7.29 -18.28 2.40
CA GLY A 54 6.31 -17.26 2.16
C GLY A 54 6.93 -16.05 1.46
N LYS A 55 6.09 -15.18 0.98
CA LYS A 55 6.47 -13.90 0.38
C LYS A 55 5.47 -12.84 0.81
N VAL A 56 5.88 -11.59 0.76
CA VAL A 56 5.02 -10.43 0.98
C VAL A 56 4.90 -9.64 -0.31
N TYR A 57 3.67 -9.33 -0.70
CA TYR A 57 3.38 -8.38 -1.75
C TYR A 57 2.57 -7.23 -1.14
N TYR A 58 3.18 -6.04 -1.09
CA TYR A 58 2.55 -4.84 -0.60
C TYR A 58 2.15 -3.92 -1.75
N LEU A 59 0.87 -3.59 -1.85
CA LEU A 59 0.38 -2.55 -2.74
C LEU A 59 0.35 -1.21 -1.98
N ASN A 60 1.33 -0.36 -2.29
CA ASN A 60 1.51 0.93 -1.64
C ASN A 60 0.56 1.99 -2.22
N PHE A 61 -0.12 2.69 -1.31
CA PHE A 61 -1.04 3.78 -1.61
C PHE A 61 -0.35 5.15 -1.77
N LYS A 62 0.84 5.32 -1.19
CA LYS A 62 1.53 6.62 -1.07
C LYS A 62 2.71 6.69 -2.05
N PRO A 63 2.53 7.24 -3.26
CA PRO A 63 3.62 7.34 -4.23
C PRO A 63 4.80 8.17 -3.73
N GLU A 64 4.56 9.16 -2.87
CA GLU A 64 5.61 9.96 -2.24
C GLU A 64 6.50 9.18 -1.26
N GLN A 65 6.08 8.00 -0.83
CA GLN A 65 6.82 7.12 0.07
C GLN A 65 7.41 5.88 -0.64
N ASP A 66 7.35 5.82 -1.97
CA ASP A 66 7.79 4.64 -2.72
C ASP A 66 9.23 4.23 -2.39
N GLU A 67 10.16 5.17 -2.44
CA GLU A 67 11.58 4.91 -2.16
C GLU A 67 11.78 4.35 -0.73
N ALA A 68 11.07 4.90 0.25
CA ALA A 68 11.16 4.45 1.63
C ALA A 68 10.64 3.01 1.79
N TRP A 69 9.54 2.67 1.11
CA TRP A 69 8.99 1.31 1.12
C TRP A 69 9.89 0.33 0.38
N GLN A 70 10.47 0.69 -0.76
CA GLN A 70 11.44 -0.16 -1.47
C GLN A 70 12.67 -0.47 -0.60
N ASN A 71 13.20 0.54 0.08
CA ASN A 71 14.34 0.39 0.99
C ASN A 71 14.00 -0.49 2.20
N LEU A 72 12.82 -0.33 2.79
CA LEU A 72 12.34 -1.17 3.89
C LEU A 72 12.16 -2.63 3.45
N ALA A 73 11.55 -2.85 2.29
CA ALA A 73 11.35 -4.18 1.71
C ALA A 73 12.69 -4.90 1.49
N LYS A 74 13.66 -4.21 0.93
CA LYS A 74 15.01 -4.74 0.74
C LYS A 74 15.66 -5.13 2.06
N LYS A 75 15.64 -4.23 3.05
CA LYS A 75 16.22 -4.49 4.37
C LYS A 75 15.56 -5.68 5.04
N TYR A 76 14.23 -5.76 5.03
CA TYR A 76 13.50 -6.87 5.62
C TYR A 76 13.84 -8.21 4.94
N THR A 77 13.93 -8.21 3.62
CA THR A 77 14.33 -9.41 2.85
C THR A 77 15.75 -9.85 3.21
N GLU A 78 16.69 -8.89 3.33
CA GLU A 78 18.08 -9.18 3.72
C GLU A 78 18.18 -9.76 5.15
N GLU A 79 17.38 -9.26 6.09
CA GLU A 79 17.40 -9.69 7.48
C GLU A 79 16.69 -11.02 7.73
N THR A 80 15.60 -11.28 7.00
CA THR A 80 14.71 -12.43 7.28
C THR A 80 14.73 -13.52 6.23
N GLY A 81 15.25 -13.25 5.04
CA GLY A 81 15.16 -14.14 3.88
C GLY A 81 13.77 -14.19 3.24
N VAL A 82 12.78 -13.44 3.74
CA VAL A 82 11.42 -13.39 3.18
C VAL A 82 11.39 -12.37 2.04
N PRO A 83 11.07 -12.79 0.80
CA PRO A 83 10.94 -11.86 -0.32
C PRO A 83 9.79 -10.87 -0.10
N VAL A 84 10.08 -9.59 -0.27
CA VAL A 84 9.07 -8.52 -0.22
C VAL A 84 9.07 -7.77 -1.55
N THR A 85 7.89 -7.72 -2.17
CA THR A 85 7.65 -6.91 -3.37
C THR A 85 6.76 -5.73 -2.99
N VAL A 86 7.15 -4.52 -3.38
CA VAL A 86 6.33 -3.32 -3.24
C VAL A 86 5.95 -2.82 -4.62
N VAL A 87 4.66 -2.68 -4.87
CA VAL A 87 4.13 -2.02 -6.05
C VAL A 87 3.40 -0.77 -5.60
N THR A 88 3.74 0.36 -6.18
CA THR A 88 3.16 1.65 -5.81
C THR A 88 2.15 2.08 -6.85
N ALA A 89 0.92 2.32 -6.41
CA ALA A 89 -0.12 2.87 -7.28
C ALA A 89 0.14 4.34 -7.59
N ALA A 90 -0.18 4.76 -8.81
CA ALA A 90 -0.12 6.16 -9.18
C ALA A 90 -1.14 6.98 -8.35
N SER A 91 -0.84 8.27 -8.17
CA SER A 91 -1.72 9.18 -7.43
C SER A 91 -3.16 9.14 -7.99
N GLY A 92 -4.13 8.97 -7.09
CA GLY A 92 -5.56 8.88 -7.43
C GLY A 92 -5.99 7.58 -8.13
N GLN A 93 -5.09 6.59 -8.30
CA GLN A 93 -5.39 5.35 -9.02
C GLN A 93 -5.39 4.11 -8.12
N TYR A 94 -5.30 4.29 -6.81
CA TYR A 94 -5.12 3.16 -5.89
C TYR A 94 -6.23 2.11 -6.00
N GLU A 95 -7.50 2.50 -5.92
CA GLU A 95 -8.64 1.57 -5.96
C GLU A 95 -8.70 0.80 -7.28
N THR A 96 -8.46 1.49 -8.40
CA THR A 96 -8.42 0.84 -9.73
C THR A 96 -7.27 -0.15 -9.82
N THR A 97 -6.11 0.22 -9.29
CA THR A 97 -4.93 -0.65 -9.24
C THR A 97 -5.18 -1.85 -8.34
N LEU A 98 -5.73 -1.63 -7.12
CA LEU A 98 -6.04 -2.70 -6.18
C LEU A 98 -7.00 -3.72 -6.80
N MET A 99 -8.07 -3.25 -7.44
CA MET A 99 -9.03 -4.13 -8.13
C MET A 99 -8.35 -4.99 -9.20
N SER A 100 -7.46 -4.40 -9.99
CA SER A 100 -6.70 -5.11 -11.02
C SER A 100 -5.70 -6.12 -10.43
N GLU A 101 -5.01 -5.74 -9.34
CA GLU A 101 -4.03 -6.61 -8.69
C GLU A 101 -4.69 -7.78 -7.96
N MET A 102 -5.85 -7.56 -7.31
CA MET A 102 -6.61 -8.62 -6.63
C MET A 102 -7.19 -9.66 -7.58
N ALA A 103 -7.35 -9.32 -8.85
CA ALA A 103 -7.80 -10.27 -9.87
C ALA A 103 -6.70 -11.22 -10.38
N LYS A 104 -5.44 -10.99 -10.01
CA LYS A 104 -4.30 -11.81 -10.42
C LYS A 104 -4.15 -13.07 -9.56
N SER A 105 -3.49 -14.07 -10.09
CA SER A 105 -3.11 -15.26 -9.31
C SER A 105 -2.09 -14.96 -8.21
N ASP A 106 -1.35 -13.89 -8.34
CA ASP A 106 -0.40 -13.37 -7.37
C ASP A 106 -0.90 -12.00 -6.88
N ALA A 107 -1.91 -12.03 -6.04
CA ALA A 107 -2.55 -10.86 -5.48
C ALA A 107 -1.74 -10.27 -4.30
N PRO A 108 -1.90 -8.97 -3.99
CA PRO A 108 -1.33 -8.37 -2.80
C PRO A 108 -1.70 -9.11 -1.51
N THR A 109 -0.71 -9.36 -0.67
CA THR A 109 -0.90 -9.91 0.69
C THR A 109 -1.04 -8.82 1.73
N LEU A 110 -0.56 -7.61 1.43
CA LEU A 110 -0.77 -6.40 2.20
C LEU A 110 -1.32 -5.31 1.29
N PHE A 111 -2.42 -4.72 1.68
CA PHE A 111 -3.06 -3.63 0.94
C PHE A 111 -3.77 -2.70 1.90
N GLN A 112 -3.97 -1.47 1.49
CA GLN A 112 -4.65 -0.46 2.27
C GLN A 112 -6.15 -0.49 2.02
N VAL A 113 -6.91 -0.44 3.11
CA VAL A 113 -8.37 -0.25 3.11
C VAL A 113 -8.67 1.14 3.67
N ASN A 114 -9.41 1.93 2.92
CA ASN A 114 -9.67 3.32 3.28
C ASN A 114 -10.87 3.43 4.23
N GLY A 115 -10.64 3.10 5.49
CA GLY A 115 -11.60 3.21 6.56
C GLY A 115 -12.84 2.31 6.40
N PRO A 116 -13.92 2.58 7.14
CA PRO A 116 -15.14 1.75 7.11
C PRO A 116 -15.81 1.68 5.74
N VAL A 117 -15.72 2.76 4.95
CA VAL A 117 -16.29 2.80 3.59
C VAL A 117 -15.55 1.85 2.66
N GLY A 118 -14.21 1.89 2.70
CA GLY A 118 -13.39 0.96 1.94
C GLY A 118 -13.58 -0.48 2.40
N LEU A 119 -13.74 -0.71 3.71
CA LEU A 119 -13.97 -2.05 4.25
C LEU A 119 -15.22 -2.71 3.65
N ALA A 120 -16.28 -1.98 3.43
CA ALA A 120 -17.49 -2.52 2.82
C ALA A 120 -17.23 -3.18 1.45
N SER A 121 -16.23 -2.70 0.71
CA SER A 121 -15.84 -3.24 -0.59
C SER A 121 -14.79 -4.36 -0.51
N TRP A 122 -13.96 -4.37 0.52
CA TRP A 122 -12.77 -5.21 0.58
C TRP A 122 -12.77 -6.26 1.70
N LYS A 123 -13.78 -6.30 2.56
CA LYS A 123 -13.80 -7.18 3.74
C LYS A 123 -13.65 -8.66 3.42
N ASP A 124 -14.17 -9.13 2.29
CA ASP A 124 -14.09 -10.52 1.88
C ASP A 124 -12.66 -10.94 1.47
N TYR A 125 -11.76 -9.99 1.28
CA TYR A 125 -10.33 -10.19 1.01
C TYR A 125 -9.45 -10.01 2.24
N CYS A 126 -10.01 -9.55 3.35
CA CYS A 126 -9.28 -9.28 4.57
C CYS A 126 -9.18 -10.52 5.46
N TYR A 127 -8.01 -10.73 6.03
CA TYR A 127 -7.80 -11.75 7.06
C TYR A 127 -8.26 -11.20 8.42
N ASP A 128 -8.89 -12.05 9.23
CA ASP A 128 -9.22 -11.67 10.61
C ASP A 128 -7.95 -11.66 11.47
N LEU A 129 -7.57 -10.48 11.89
CA LEU A 129 -6.40 -10.21 12.73
C LEU A 129 -6.68 -10.38 14.23
N SER A 130 -7.93 -10.65 14.61
CA SER A 130 -8.31 -10.82 16.03
C SER A 130 -7.44 -11.87 16.70
N GLY A 131 -6.89 -11.54 17.87
CA GLY A 131 -6.02 -12.45 18.63
C GLY A 131 -4.62 -12.65 18.05
N THR A 132 -4.25 -11.99 16.96
CA THR A 132 -2.88 -12.01 16.46
C THR A 132 -1.97 -11.12 17.30
N PRO A 133 -0.64 -11.40 17.35
CA PRO A 133 0.31 -10.52 18.02
C PRO A 133 0.23 -9.07 17.48
N LEU A 134 -0.01 -8.90 16.18
CA LEU A 134 -0.12 -7.60 15.55
C LEU A 134 -1.31 -6.78 16.09
N ALA A 135 -2.47 -7.42 16.30
CA ALA A 135 -3.62 -6.75 16.91
C ALA A 135 -3.35 -6.39 18.38
N GLY A 136 -2.50 -7.16 19.08
CA GLY A 136 -2.06 -6.88 20.44
C GLY A 136 -1.20 -5.62 20.59
N GLU A 137 -0.58 -5.14 19.51
CA GLU A 137 0.23 -3.92 19.51
C GLU A 137 -0.61 -2.63 19.34
N LEU A 138 -1.91 -2.75 19.12
CA LEU A 138 -2.78 -1.58 19.01
C LEU A 138 -2.83 -0.80 20.34
N THR A 139 -2.52 0.48 20.28
CA THR A 139 -2.56 1.38 21.45
C THR A 139 -3.96 1.89 21.75
N SER A 140 -4.90 1.71 20.84
CA SER A 140 -6.31 2.06 20.99
C SER A 140 -7.18 1.22 20.04
N ASP A 141 -8.35 0.82 20.50
CA ASP A 141 -9.37 0.15 19.69
C ASP A 141 -9.85 1.01 18.51
N SER A 142 -9.69 2.33 18.60
CA SER A 142 -10.04 3.25 17.52
C SER A 142 -9.18 3.07 16.26
N TYR A 143 -8.06 2.38 16.36
CA TYR A 143 -7.19 2.04 15.23
C TYR A 143 -7.48 0.67 14.62
N ALA A 144 -8.43 -0.06 15.19
CA ALA A 144 -8.93 -1.30 14.61
C ALA A 144 -10.06 -1.02 13.62
N LEU A 145 -9.94 -1.58 12.42
CA LEU A 145 -11.01 -1.57 11.43
C LEU A 145 -11.80 -2.86 11.58
N LYS A 146 -13.02 -2.76 12.11
CA LYS A 146 -13.84 -3.91 12.52
C LYS A 146 -15.05 -4.16 11.62
N ASP A 147 -15.41 -5.45 11.47
CA ASP A 147 -16.72 -5.90 10.98
C ASP A 147 -17.28 -6.89 12.02
N GLY A 148 -18.25 -6.46 12.82
CA GLY A 148 -18.68 -7.20 14.00
C GLY A 148 -17.54 -7.37 15.01
N ASP A 149 -17.27 -8.60 15.39
CA ASP A 149 -16.19 -8.95 16.34
C ASP A 149 -14.81 -9.11 15.66
N ALA A 150 -14.78 -9.23 14.33
CA ALA A 150 -13.56 -9.42 13.57
C ALA A 150 -12.78 -8.11 13.40
N THR A 151 -11.46 -8.16 13.56
CA THR A 151 -10.54 -7.07 13.24
C THR A 151 -9.94 -7.32 11.85
N LEU A 152 -10.46 -6.64 10.84
CA LEU A 152 -10.10 -6.85 9.44
C LEU A 152 -9.01 -5.92 8.92
N GLY A 153 -8.60 -4.97 9.73
CA GLY A 153 -7.50 -4.07 9.45
C GLY A 153 -7.06 -3.30 10.67
N ILE A 154 -5.86 -2.76 10.62
CA ILE A 154 -5.29 -1.91 11.66
C ILE A 154 -4.72 -0.64 11.06
N GLY A 155 -4.86 0.46 11.78
CA GLY A 155 -4.29 1.74 11.38
C GLY A 155 -2.77 1.70 11.46
N TYR A 156 -2.10 1.98 10.35
CA TYR A 156 -0.64 2.10 10.32
C TYR A 156 -0.17 3.56 10.30
N VAL A 157 -1.08 4.49 9.99
CA VAL A 157 -0.82 5.93 10.00
C VAL A 157 -2.10 6.68 10.36
N ILE A 158 -1.93 7.79 11.07
CA ILE A 158 -3.01 8.71 11.40
C ILE A 158 -2.86 9.94 10.52
N GLU A 159 -3.91 10.24 9.75
CA GLU A 159 -4.00 11.44 8.93
C GLU A 159 -5.12 12.34 9.46
N SER A 160 -4.91 13.64 9.37
CA SER A 160 -5.90 14.63 9.80
C SER A 160 -6.11 15.66 8.70
N TYR A 161 -7.35 16.07 8.56
CA TYR A 161 -7.71 17.18 7.70
C TYR A 161 -7.86 18.44 8.54
N GLY A 162 -7.36 19.54 8.03
CA GLY A 162 -7.44 20.81 8.72
C GLY A 162 -6.95 21.97 7.86
N LEU A 163 -7.00 23.16 8.44
CA LEU A 163 -6.44 24.36 7.82
C LEU A 163 -4.98 24.53 8.28
N ILE A 164 -4.06 24.44 7.34
CA ILE A 164 -2.67 24.77 7.59
C ILE A 164 -2.56 26.29 7.57
N THR A 165 -2.15 26.86 8.68
CA THR A 165 -2.08 28.32 8.85
C THR A 165 -0.64 28.80 8.83
N ASN A 166 -0.33 29.76 7.94
CA ASN A 166 0.90 30.50 8.03
C ASN A 166 0.75 31.60 9.11
N THR A 167 1.23 31.31 10.32
CA THR A 167 1.07 32.21 11.48
C THR A 167 1.75 33.56 11.28
N THR A 168 2.90 33.60 10.60
CA THR A 168 3.61 34.86 10.32
C THR A 168 2.78 35.80 9.42
N LEU A 169 2.14 35.27 8.39
CA LEU A 169 1.27 36.08 7.54
C LEU A 169 -0.02 36.48 8.24
N LEU A 170 -0.56 35.57 9.08
CA LEU A 170 -1.76 35.87 9.87
C LEU A 170 -1.47 37.01 10.88
N GLU A 171 -0.34 36.97 11.58
CA GLU A 171 0.09 38.05 12.49
C GLU A 171 0.36 39.36 11.75
N LYS A 172 0.95 39.31 10.55
CA LYS A 172 1.12 40.50 9.70
C LYS A 172 -0.23 41.14 9.34
N ALA A 173 -1.27 40.33 9.19
CA ALA A 173 -2.63 40.82 8.99
C ALA A 173 -3.32 41.33 10.27
N GLY A 174 -2.69 41.17 11.44
CA GLY A 174 -3.19 41.61 12.73
C GLY A 174 -4.06 40.59 13.48
N TYR A 175 -3.94 39.31 13.13
CA TYR A 175 -4.69 38.21 13.75
C TYR A 175 -3.78 37.16 14.34
N LYS A 176 -4.31 36.37 15.28
CA LYS A 176 -3.66 35.19 15.84
C LYS A 176 -4.51 33.95 15.61
N ALA A 177 -3.87 32.80 15.43
CA ALA A 177 -4.58 31.53 15.17
C ALA A 177 -5.51 31.14 16.33
N GLU A 178 -5.10 31.40 17.58
CA GLU A 178 -5.89 31.13 18.79
C GLU A 178 -7.19 31.94 18.91
N ASP A 179 -7.32 33.03 18.18
CA ASP A 179 -8.53 33.89 18.17
C ASP A 179 -9.59 33.38 17.21
N ILE A 180 -9.23 32.44 16.30
CA ILE A 180 -10.15 31.84 15.31
C ILE A 180 -10.74 30.56 15.92
N LYS A 181 -11.90 30.70 16.58
CA LYS A 181 -12.54 29.59 17.31
C LYS A 181 -13.80 29.05 16.63
N SER A 182 -14.26 29.74 15.61
CA SER A 182 -15.48 29.38 14.89
C SER A 182 -15.34 29.64 13.38
N PHE A 183 -16.26 29.06 12.60
CA PHE A 183 -16.35 29.37 11.18
C PHE A 183 -16.65 30.86 10.94
N ALA A 184 -17.39 31.51 11.84
CA ALA A 184 -17.69 32.94 11.72
C ALA A 184 -16.42 33.77 11.90
N ASP A 185 -15.54 33.42 12.85
CA ASP A 185 -14.24 34.09 13.05
C ASP A 185 -13.35 33.88 11.81
N LEU A 186 -13.26 32.65 11.33
CA LEU A 186 -12.49 32.35 10.13
C LEU A 186 -12.98 33.16 8.92
N LYS A 187 -14.29 33.20 8.73
CA LYS A 187 -14.91 33.98 7.64
C LYS A 187 -14.56 35.47 7.73
N LYS A 188 -14.70 36.05 8.92
CA LYS A 188 -14.37 37.46 9.18
C LYS A 188 -12.90 37.77 8.84
N VAL A 189 -11.98 36.93 9.31
CA VAL A 189 -10.54 37.08 9.04
C VAL A 189 -10.27 36.93 7.54
N ALA A 190 -10.88 35.96 6.86
CA ALA A 190 -10.71 35.75 5.44
C ALA A 190 -11.24 36.93 4.60
N GLU A 191 -12.40 37.48 4.97
CA GLU A 191 -12.99 38.64 4.30
C GLU A 191 -12.11 39.89 4.46
N ASP A 192 -11.60 40.14 5.68
CA ASP A 192 -10.70 41.28 5.94
C ASP A 192 -9.38 41.17 5.18
N ILE A 193 -8.69 40.01 5.25
CA ILE A 193 -7.44 39.81 4.50
C ILE A 193 -7.68 39.96 2.99
N THR A 194 -8.81 39.42 2.48
CA THR A 194 -9.15 39.54 1.09
C THR A 194 -9.37 41.01 0.66
N ALA A 195 -10.03 41.79 1.52
CA ALA A 195 -10.25 43.21 1.26
C ALA A 195 -8.93 44.01 1.25
N ARG A 196 -7.95 43.60 2.05
CA ARG A 196 -6.64 44.27 2.17
C ARG A 196 -5.51 43.56 1.40
N LYS A 197 -5.83 42.63 0.49
CA LYS A 197 -4.82 41.79 -0.19
C LYS A 197 -3.72 42.60 -0.89
N ASP A 198 -4.07 43.72 -1.49
CA ASP A 198 -3.10 44.54 -2.22
C ASP A 198 -2.16 45.30 -1.27
N GLU A 199 -2.65 45.71 -0.09
CA GLU A 199 -1.85 46.27 1.01
C GLU A 199 -0.95 45.25 1.63
N LEU A 200 -1.49 44.07 1.95
CA LEU A 200 -0.79 42.99 2.64
C LEU A 200 0.21 42.24 1.76
N GLY A 201 -0.06 42.20 0.45
CA GLY A 201 0.73 41.48 -0.54
C GLY A 201 0.47 39.96 -0.58
N PHE A 202 -0.65 39.49 0.01
CA PHE A 202 -1.08 38.09 -0.01
C PHE A 202 -2.61 37.95 0.11
N SER A 203 -3.13 36.79 -0.26
CA SER A 203 -4.53 36.45 -0.14
C SER A 203 -4.80 35.61 1.12
N ALA A 204 -6.08 35.55 1.53
CA ALA A 204 -6.49 34.82 2.72
C ALA A 204 -6.27 33.31 2.58
N PHE A 205 -6.45 32.74 1.40
CA PHE A 205 -6.30 31.32 1.12
C PHE A 205 -5.49 31.09 -0.16
N THR A 206 -4.80 29.96 -0.17
CA THR A 206 -4.33 29.30 -1.38
C THR A 206 -4.83 27.86 -1.36
N SER A 207 -5.04 27.25 -2.53
CA SER A 207 -5.29 25.83 -2.70
C SER A 207 -4.12 25.19 -3.43
N ALA A 208 -3.80 23.98 -3.04
CA ALA A 208 -2.87 23.12 -3.78
C ALA A 208 -3.60 22.41 -4.91
#